data_3c904be07052039b8572cd8ee9c341a5
#
_entry.id   3c904be07052039b8572cd8ee9c341a5
#
_cell.length_a   1.000
_cell.length_b   1.000
_cell.length_c   1.000
_cell.angle_alpha   90.00
_cell.angle_beta   90.00
_cell.angle_gamma   90.00
#
_symmetry.space_group_name_H-M   'P 1'
#
loop_
_entity.id
_entity.type
_entity.pdbx_description
1 polymer ?
#
loop_
_entity_poly.entity_id
_entity_poly.type
_entity_poly.pdbx_seq_one_letter_code
_entity_poly.pdbx_strand_id
1 'polypeptide(L)'
;HIALRRLNGPEASDWYTPFESIQIRLSKENTLVIYAPEICGKELVTNDIAEINGQNQFRILGRKDNTINTGGVKVQIEQVEAALKEHLSVPFLITSAPDEKFGEIIVLLAEGQLPDDIEQTCTHQLPPYWRPKRFVPVFKLPLTETGKPDRAIAKLLAQK
;
A
#
# COMPACT_ATOMS: atom_id res chain seq x y z
N HIS A 1 -15.18 -0.48 16.11
CA HIS A 1 -15.21 -1.08 14.75
C HIS A 1 -16.35 -0.44 13.97
N ILE A 2 -16.16 -0.25 12.66
CA ILE A 2 -17.15 0.37 11.78
C ILE A 2 -17.64 -0.60 10.69
N ALA A 3 -16.90 -1.67 10.44
CA ALA A 3 -17.17 -2.64 9.39
C ALA A 3 -16.52 -3.99 9.70
N LEU A 4 -16.96 -5.03 9.03
CA LEU A 4 -16.40 -6.39 9.09
C LEU A 4 -16.09 -6.90 7.69
N ARG A 5 -15.12 -7.83 7.59
CA ARG A 5 -14.89 -8.68 6.41
C ARG A 5 -14.57 -10.11 6.83
N ARG A 6 -14.78 -11.07 5.96
CA ARG A 6 -14.32 -12.44 6.17
C ARG A 6 -12.88 -12.57 5.73
N LEU A 7 -12.03 -13.11 6.63
CA LEU A 7 -10.59 -13.25 6.38
C LEU A 7 -10.21 -14.60 5.79
N ASN A 8 -11.04 -15.62 6.01
CA ASN A 8 -10.76 -17.01 5.61
C ASN A 8 -12.02 -17.73 5.18
N GLY A 9 -11.83 -18.93 4.59
CA GLY A 9 -12.90 -19.75 4.07
C GLY A 9 -13.34 -19.35 2.65
N PRO A 10 -14.37 -20.03 2.09
CA PRO A 10 -14.81 -19.83 0.70
C PRO A 10 -15.39 -18.44 0.41
N GLU A 11 -15.76 -17.70 1.46
CA GLU A 11 -16.27 -16.33 1.36
C GLU A 11 -15.26 -15.28 1.82
N ALA A 12 -13.95 -15.61 1.86
CA ALA A 12 -12.91 -14.64 2.16
C ALA A 12 -12.94 -13.51 1.15
N SER A 13 -12.84 -12.26 1.63
CA SER A 13 -12.97 -11.08 0.79
C SER A 13 -12.10 -9.95 1.30
N ASP A 14 -11.61 -9.11 0.39
CA ASP A 14 -10.95 -7.84 0.73
C ASP A 14 -11.95 -6.71 0.98
N TRP A 15 -13.22 -6.94 0.71
CA TRP A 15 -14.28 -5.98 0.90
C TRP A 15 -14.82 -6.00 2.32
N TYR A 16 -14.86 -4.84 2.96
CA TYR A 16 -15.48 -4.60 4.25
C TYR A 16 -16.92 -4.19 4.07
N THR A 17 -17.82 -4.81 4.83
CA THR A 17 -19.23 -4.40 4.90
C THR A 17 -19.41 -3.51 6.13
N PRO A 18 -19.80 -2.23 5.96
CA PRO A 18 -20.11 -1.33 7.07
C PRO A 18 -21.30 -1.85 7.89
N PHE A 19 -21.32 -1.52 9.18
CA PHE A 19 -22.54 -1.72 9.99
C PHE A 19 -23.66 -0.78 9.52
N GLU A 20 -24.91 -1.14 9.77
CA GLU A 20 -26.10 -0.42 9.27
C GLU A 20 -26.14 1.08 9.64
N SER A 21 -25.63 1.46 10.81
CA SER A 21 -25.57 2.85 11.25
C SER A 21 -24.40 3.65 10.67
N ILE A 22 -23.52 3.01 9.88
CA ILE A 22 -22.30 3.63 9.35
C ILE A 22 -22.49 4.00 7.87
N GLN A 23 -22.30 5.26 7.57
CA GLN A 23 -22.26 5.74 6.19
C GLN A 23 -20.81 5.95 5.76
N ILE A 24 -20.53 5.57 4.52
CA ILE A 24 -19.21 5.71 3.91
C ILE A 24 -19.31 6.44 2.57
N ARG A 25 -18.30 7.21 2.24
CA ARG A 25 -18.12 7.80 0.91
C ARG A 25 -16.64 8.04 0.63
N LEU A 26 -16.30 8.37 -0.60
CA LEU A 26 -14.96 8.80 -0.95
C LEU A 26 -14.86 10.34 -0.93
N SER A 27 -13.73 10.85 -0.51
CA SER A 27 -13.35 12.25 -0.68
C SER A 27 -12.98 12.53 -2.15
N LYS A 28 -12.70 13.81 -2.47
CA LYS A 28 -12.16 14.19 -3.79
C LYS A 28 -10.79 13.55 -4.11
N GLU A 29 -10.08 13.11 -3.09
CA GLU A 29 -8.77 12.47 -3.20
C GLU A 29 -8.84 10.93 -3.08
N ASN A 30 -10.06 10.35 -3.17
CA ASN A 30 -10.34 8.93 -3.01
C ASN A 30 -9.97 8.37 -1.62
N THR A 31 -9.90 9.21 -0.60
CA THR A 31 -9.75 8.72 0.78
C THR A 31 -11.11 8.36 1.36
N LEU A 32 -11.14 7.35 2.24
CA LEU A 32 -12.36 6.92 2.91
C LEU A 32 -12.84 8.01 3.88
N VAL A 33 -14.10 8.40 3.74
CA VAL A 33 -14.81 9.27 4.69
C VAL A 33 -15.87 8.44 5.40
N ILE A 34 -15.87 8.52 6.71
CA ILE A 34 -16.74 7.74 7.58
C ILE A 34 -17.65 8.69 8.35
N TYR A 35 -18.95 8.41 8.33
CA TYR A 35 -19.92 9.05 9.22
C TYR A 35 -20.56 7.98 10.11
N ALA A 36 -20.28 8.07 11.40
CA ALA A 36 -20.71 7.13 12.42
C ALA A 36 -21.36 7.89 13.58
N PRO A 37 -22.63 8.33 13.45
CA PRO A 37 -23.27 9.27 14.39
C PRO A 37 -23.32 8.75 15.84
N GLU A 38 -23.43 7.44 16.03
CA GLU A 38 -23.45 6.82 17.36
C GLU A 38 -22.06 6.77 18.02
N ILE A 39 -20.99 6.93 17.24
CA ILE A 39 -19.59 6.86 17.72
C ILE A 39 -18.97 8.26 17.72
N CYS A 40 -19.19 9.02 16.66
CA CYS A 40 -18.64 10.35 16.47
C CYS A 40 -19.64 11.20 15.66
N GLY A 41 -20.12 12.29 16.26
CA GLY A 41 -21.10 13.18 15.64
C GLY A 41 -20.59 13.99 14.44
N LYS A 42 -19.36 13.76 13.98
CA LYS A 42 -18.74 14.44 12.85
C LYS A 42 -18.22 13.42 11.83
N GLU A 43 -18.16 13.83 10.57
CA GLU A 43 -17.46 13.05 9.54
C GLU A 43 -15.97 12.92 9.88
N LEU A 44 -15.44 11.71 9.76
CA LEU A 44 -14.03 11.40 9.86
C LEU A 44 -13.47 11.20 8.44
N VAL A 45 -12.64 12.13 7.97
CA VAL A 45 -11.88 11.97 6.74
C VAL A 45 -10.59 11.24 7.10
N THR A 46 -10.42 10.03 6.56
CA THR A 46 -9.22 9.21 6.82
C THR A 46 -8.10 9.54 5.83
N ASN A 47 -6.90 9.02 6.10
CA ASN A 47 -5.78 9.00 5.14
C ASN A 47 -5.73 7.70 4.32
N ASP A 48 -6.76 6.86 4.41
CA ASP A 48 -6.78 5.57 3.72
C ASP A 48 -7.43 5.74 2.35
N ILE A 49 -6.67 5.48 1.28
CA ILE A 49 -7.18 5.41 -0.08
C ILE A 49 -8.07 4.16 -0.19
N ALA A 50 -9.27 4.33 -0.70
CA ALA A 50 -10.26 3.27 -0.75
C ALA A 50 -11.02 3.23 -2.07
N GLU A 51 -11.68 2.11 -2.31
CA GLU A 51 -12.73 1.94 -3.31
C GLU A 51 -14.03 1.54 -2.63
N ILE A 52 -15.15 1.92 -3.23
CA ILE A 52 -16.51 1.52 -2.80
C ILE A 52 -17.19 0.85 -3.98
N ASN A 53 -17.77 -0.33 -3.77
CA ASN A 53 -18.52 -1.06 -4.80
C ASN A 53 -20.02 -0.73 -4.78
N GLY A 54 -20.75 -1.27 -5.76
CA GLY A 54 -22.20 -1.07 -5.87
C GLY A 54 -23.05 -1.66 -4.74
N GLN A 55 -22.45 -2.46 -3.86
CA GLN A 55 -23.08 -3.05 -2.67
C GLN A 55 -22.77 -2.26 -1.39
N ASN A 56 -22.25 -1.05 -1.51
CA ASN A 56 -21.83 -0.19 -0.40
C ASN A 56 -20.76 -0.83 0.51
N GLN A 57 -19.92 -1.69 -0.06
CA GLN A 57 -18.76 -2.24 0.62
C GLN A 57 -17.51 -1.46 0.20
N PHE A 58 -16.50 -1.41 1.06
CA PHE A 58 -15.25 -0.73 0.75
C PHE A 58 -14.05 -1.66 0.92
N ARG A 59 -12.98 -1.38 0.17
CA ARG A 59 -11.66 -1.97 0.41
C ARG A 59 -10.61 -0.87 0.50
N ILE A 60 -9.60 -1.09 1.34
CA ILE A 60 -8.47 -0.19 1.48
C ILE A 60 -7.40 -0.61 0.48
N LEU A 61 -6.93 0.35 -0.31
CA LEU A 61 -5.86 0.16 -1.31
C LEU A 61 -4.49 0.53 -0.75
N GLY A 62 -4.44 1.42 0.24
CA GLY A 62 -3.22 1.90 0.86
C GLY A 62 -3.46 3.23 1.58
N ARG A 63 -2.37 3.91 1.93
CA ARG A 63 -2.44 5.22 2.58
C ARG A 63 -2.05 6.33 1.61
N LYS A 64 -2.71 7.48 1.72
CA LYS A 64 -2.37 8.67 0.94
C LYS A 64 -0.89 9.05 1.09
N ASP A 65 -0.35 8.93 2.31
CA ASP A 65 1.05 9.26 2.64
C ASP A 65 2.05 8.30 1.98
N ASN A 66 1.60 7.09 1.57
CA ASN A 66 2.40 6.06 0.92
C ASN A 66 2.19 6.01 -0.60
N THR A 67 1.66 7.09 -1.19
CA THR A 67 1.51 7.19 -2.64
C THR A 67 2.82 7.68 -3.25
N ILE A 68 3.36 6.92 -4.21
CA ILE A 68 4.52 7.31 -5.04
C ILE A 68 3.98 7.93 -6.33
N ASN A 69 4.50 9.10 -6.72
CA ASN A 69 4.17 9.72 -7.99
C ASN A 69 5.33 9.54 -8.99
N THR A 70 5.26 8.48 -9.78
CA THR A 70 6.30 8.13 -10.75
C THR A 70 5.84 8.43 -12.18
N GLY A 71 6.47 9.43 -12.81
CA GLY A 71 6.12 9.84 -14.18
C GLY A 71 4.66 10.30 -14.35
N GLY A 72 4.07 10.90 -13.31
CA GLY A 72 2.67 11.34 -13.30
C GLY A 72 1.66 10.24 -12.92
N VAL A 73 2.12 8.99 -12.72
CA VAL A 73 1.28 7.88 -12.28
C VAL A 73 1.36 7.74 -10.76
N LYS A 74 0.21 7.73 -10.10
CA LYS A 74 0.10 7.51 -8.65
C LYS A 74 0.07 6.01 -8.37
N VAL A 75 1.05 5.53 -7.61
CA VAL A 75 1.22 4.11 -7.25
C VAL A 75 1.14 3.97 -5.74
N GLN A 76 0.29 3.06 -5.26
CA GLN A 76 0.19 2.74 -3.84
C GLN A 76 1.23 1.69 -3.47
N ILE A 77 2.08 1.99 -2.48
CA ILE A 77 3.11 1.07 -1.99
C ILE A 77 2.51 -0.27 -1.60
N GLU A 78 1.41 -0.26 -0.87
CA GLU A 78 0.76 -1.45 -0.35
C GLU A 78 0.25 -2.38 -1.46
N GLN A 79 -0.18 -1.83 -2.59
CA GLN A 79 -0.61 -2.62 -3.75
C GLN A 79 0.58 -3.32 -4.42
N VAL A 80 1.71 -2.63 -4.55
CA VAL A 80 2.94 -3.24 -5.08
C VAL A 80 3.44 -4.34 -4.16
N GLU A 81 3.47 -4.09 -2.84
CA GLU A 81 3.86 -5.07 -1.83
C GLU A 81 2.94 -6.30 -1.85
N ALA A 82 1.63 -6.10 -1.93
CA ALA A 82 0.66 -7.19 -2.00
C ALA A 82 0.84 -8.05 -3.25
N ALA A 83 1.09 -7.43 -4.42
CA ALA A 83 1.30 -8.13 -5.68
C ALA A 83 2.59 -8.97 -5.70
N LEU A 84 3.63 -8.58 -4.94
CA LEU A 84 4.91 -9.29 -4.89
C LEU A 84 5.01 -10.29 -3.74
N LYS A 85 4.15 -10.21 -2.73
CA LYS A 85 4.26 -10.97 -1.48
C LYS A 85 4.38 -12.48 -1.66
N GLU A 86 3.62 -13.05 -2.59
CA GLU A 86 3.60 -14.50 -2.85
C GLU A 86 4.71 -14.95 -3.83
N HIS A 87 5.46 -14.01 -4.40
CA HIS A 87 6.43 -14.25 -5.46
C HIS A 87 7.89 -14.00 -5.06
N LEU A 88 8.11 -13.30 -3.95
CA LEU A 88 9.45 -13.08 -3.40
C LEU A 88 9.66 -13.89 -2.13
N SER A 89 10.75 -14.64 -2.10
CA SER A 89 11.12 -15.48 -0.95
C SER A 89 11.84 -14.73 0.16
N VAL A 90 12.31 -13.51 -0.11
CA VAL A 90 13.01 -12.67 0.86
C VAL A 90 12.08 -11.60 1.43
N PRO A 91 12.24 -11.22 2.70
CA PRO A 91 11.52 -10.06 3.23
C PRO A 91 11.90 -8.81 2.45
N PHE A 92 10.90 -7.99 2.11
CA PHE A 92 11.11 -6.78 1.33
C PHE A 92 10.15 -5.66 1.74
N LEU A 93 10.50 -4.44 1.36
CA LEU A 93 9.65 -3.25 1.45
C LEU A 93 9.74 -2.46 0.16
N ILE A 94 8.64 -1.87 -0.23
CA ILE A 94 8.60 -0.90 -1.32
C ILE A 94 8.71 0.52 -0.73
N THR A 95 9.51 1.35 -1.39
CA THR A 95 9.69 2.76 -1.04
C THR A 95 9.95 3.58 -2.31
N SER A 96 10.27 4.85 -2.18
CA SER A 96 10.63 5.71 -3.31
C SER A 96 11.96 6.41 -3.09
N ALA A 97 12.59 6.79 -4.20
CA ALA A 97 13.71 7.72 -4.24
C ALA A 97 13.44 8.81 -5.28
N PRO A 98 14.01 10.03 -5.09
CA PRO A 98 13.95 11.07 -6.10
C PRO A 98 14.60 10.64 -7.42
N ASP A 99 14.04 11.11 -8.53
CA ASP A 99 14.55 10.84 -9.89
C ASP A 99 14.29 12.06 -10.77
N GLU A 100 15.29 12.48 -11.55
CA GLU A 100 15.19 13.68 -12.39
C GLU A 100 14.15 13.57 -13.51
N LYS A 101 13.96 12.36 -14.05
CA LYS A 101 13.04 12.13 -15.16
C LYS A 101 11.62 11.85 -14.72
N PHE A 102 11.45 11.09 -13.63
CA PHE A 102 10.16 10.59 -13.18
C PHE A 102 9.62 11.32 -11.94
N GLY A 103 10.40 12.26 -11.36
CA GLY A 103 10.10 12.87 -10.05
C GLY A 103 10.44 11.94 -8.92
N GLU A 104 9.77 10.77 -8.85
CA GLU A 104 10.11 9.68 -7.96
C GLU A 104 10.17 8.36 -8.74
N ILE A 105 11.04 7.46 -8.31
CA ILE A 105 11.08 6.07 -8.76
C ILE A 105 10.71 5.13 -7.62
N ILE A 106 10.14 3.99 -7.97
CA ILE A 106 9.87 2.90 -7.02
C ILE A 106 11.19 2.17 -6.75
N VAL A 107 11.48 1.95 -5.48
CA VAL A 107 12.65 1.23 -4.99
C VAL A 107 12.19 0.05 -4.14
N LEU A 108 12.77 -1.12 -4.38
CA LEU A 108 12.59 -2.30 -3.56
C LEU A 108 13.79 -2.47 -2.64
N LEU A 109 13.54 -2.46 -1.33
CA LEU A 109 14.52 -2.84 -0.31
C LEU A 109 14.32 -4.33 0.00
N ALA A 110 15.36 -5.15 -0.10
CA ALA A 110 15.29 -6.56 0.29
C ALA A 110 16.25 -6.84 1.44
N GLU A 111 15.80 -7.65 2.41
CA GLU A 111 16.65 -8.08 3.51
C GLU A 111 17.61 -9.17 3.05
N GLY A 112 18.91 -8.98 3.27
CA GLY A 112 19.95 -9.92 2.85
C GLY A 112 20.38 -9.72 1.38
N GLN A 113 20.61 -10.83 0.69
CA GLN A 113 21.01 -10.81 -0.72
C GLN A 113 19.79 -10.70 -1.64
N LEU A 114 19.94 -9.95 -2.72
CA LEU A 114 18.94 -9.89 -3.77
C LEU A 114 18.86 -11.23 -4.51
N PRO A 115 17.69 -11.84 -4.69
CA PRO A 115 17.52 -12.98 -5.59
C PRO A 115 17.92 -12.62 -7.02
N ASP A 116 18.59 -13.53 -7.72
CA ASP A 116 19.07 -13.31 -9.08
C ASP A 116 17.94 -13.01 -10.08
N ASP A 117 16.73 -13.52 -9.81
CA ASP A 117 15.53 -13.37 -10.64
C ASP A 117 14.59 -12.24 -10.20
N ILE A 118 14.99 -11.41 -9.22
CA ILE A 118 14.10 -10.40 -8.61
C ILE A 118 13.54 -9.41 -9.63
N GLU A 119 14.35 -8.96 -10.58
CA GLU A 119 13.92 -8.04 -11.65
C GLU A 119 12.93 -8.70 -12.59
N GLN A 120 13.19 -9.96 -12.94
CA GLN A 120 12.33 -10.74 -13.81
C GLN A 120 10.98 -11.01 -13.13
N THR A 121 11.00 -11.38 -11.86
CA THR A 121 9.79 -11.57 -11.06
C THR A 121 8.96 -10.30 -11.01
N CYS A 122 9.56 -9.14 -10.68
CA CYS A 122 8.86 -7.86 -10.70
C CYS A 122 8.30 -7.51 -12.08
N THR A 123 9.01 -7.85 -13.15
CA THR A 123 8.56 -7.58 -14.52
C THR A 123 7.33 -8.41 -14.90
N HIS A 124 7.25 -9.64 -14.46
CA HIS A 124 6.10 -10.52 -14.72
C HIS A 124 4.87 -10.18 -13.86
N GLN A 125 5.09 -9.82 -12.60
CA GLN A 125 4.00 -9.62 -11.64
C GLN A 125 3.41 -8.21 -11.63
N LEU A 126 4.17 -7.21 -12.12
CA LEU A 126 3.77 -5.80 -11.99
C LEU A 126 3.56 -5.12 -13.34
N PRO A 127 2.54 -4.23 -13.44
CA PRO A 127 2.41 -3.33 -14.56
C PRO A 127 3.66 -2.45 -14.73
N PRO A 128 3.97 -1.93 -15.93
CA PRO A 128 5.21 -1.20 -16.20
C PRO A 128 5.53 -0.07 -15.23
N TYR A 129 4.53 0.74 -14.84
CA TYR A 129 4.72 1.87 -13.92
C TYR A 129 4.82 1.49 -12.43
N TRP A 130 4.51 0.23 -12.08
CA TRP A 130 4.64 -0.29 -10.71
C TRP A 130 5.97 -0.96 -10.46
N ARG A 131 6.76 -1.20 -11.51
CA ARG A 131 8.02 -1.93 -11.43
C ARG A 131 9.08 -1.10 -10.74
N PRO A 132 9.76 -1.65 -9.72
CA PRO A 132 10.91 -1.02 -9.11
C PRO A 132 11.99 -0.72 -10.18
N LYS A 133 12.56 0.48 -10.10
CA LYS A 133 13.69 0.91 -10.94
C LYS A 133 15.04 0.71 -10.25
N ARG A 134 15.00 0.46 -8.95
CA ARG A 134 16.19 0.20 -8.14
C ARG A 134 15.89 -0.87 -7.11
N PHE A 135 16.89 -1.74 -6.89
CA PHE A 135 16.86 -2.82 -5.91
C PHE A 135 18.02 -2.61 -4.95
N VAL A 136 17.73 -2.53 -3.65
CA VAL A 136 18.73 -2.21 -2.63
C VAL A 136 18.73 -3.32 -1.58
N PRO A 137 19.85 -4.07 -1.45
CA PRO A 137 20.00 -5.01 -0.36
C PRO A 137 20.24 -4.25 0.95
N VAL A 138 19.56 -4.64 2.01
CA VAL A 138 19.72 -4.09 3.35
C VAL A 138 20.00 -5.21 4.35
N PHE A 139 20.78 -4.93 5.38
CA PHE A 139 21.08 -5.93 6.42
C PHE A 139 19.79 -6.34 7.16
N LYS A 140 18.94 -5.36 7.45
CA LYS A 140 17.64 -5.57 8.11
C LYS A 140 16.65 -4.52 7.60
N LEU A 141 15.41 -4.95 7.37
CA LEU A 141 14.34 -4.02 7.00
C LEU A 141 14.01 -3.06 8.15
N PRO A 142 13.81 -1.77 7.85
CA PRO A 142 13.46 -0.79 8.86
C PRO A 142 12.02 -1.01 9.35
N LEU A 143 11.89 -1.36 10.62
CA LEU A 143 10.61 -1.54 11.29
C LEU A 143 10.53 -0.61 12.51
N THR A 144 9.32 -0.15 12.81
CA THR A 144 9.01 0.56 14.05
C THR A 144 9.05 -0.39 15.24
N GLU A 145 9.02 0.13 16.46
CA GLU A 145 8.94 -0.68 17.70
C GLU A 145 7.75 -1.64 17.72
N THR A 146 6.67 -1.29 17.00
CA THR A 146 5.46 -2.13 16.87
C THR A 146 5.52 -3.14 15.72
N GLY A 147 6.68 -3.28 15.06
CA GLY A 147 6.89 -4.22 13.95
C GLY A 147 6.29 -3.79 12.61
N LYS A 148 5.84 -2.54 12.48
CA LYS A 148 5.34 -1.99 11.20
C LYS A 148 6.49 -1.41 10.39
N PRO A 149 6.40 -1.37 9.05
CA PRO A 149 7.39 -0.71 8.20
C PRO A 149 7.64 0.75 8.61
N ASP A 150 8.90 1.10 8.86
CA ASP A 150 9.32 2.49 9.04
C ASP A 150 9.59 3.12 7.67
N ARG A 151 8.55 3.77 7.12
CA ARG A 151 8.58 4.36 5.78
C ARG A 151 9.57 5.51 5.66
N ALA A 152 9.84 6.25 6.74
CA ALA A 152 10.79 7.35 6.75
C ALA A 152 12.23 6.83 6.61
N ILE A 153 12.61 5.83 7.41
CA ILE A 153 13.92 5.20 7.30
C ILE A 153 14.08 4.47 5.98
N ALA A 154 13.03 3.79 5.49
CA ALA A 154 13.05 3.13 4.18
C ALA A 154 13.39 4.11 3.05
N LYS A 155 12.80 5.32 3.04
CA LYS A 155 13.14 6.37 2.07
C LYS A 155 14.61 6.81 2.14
N LEU A 156 15.17 6.93 3.33
CA LEU A 156 16.59 7.28 3.49
C LEU A 156 17.53 6.19 2.97
N LEU A 157 17.20 4.92 3.20
CA LEU A 157 17.98 3.79 2.68
C LEU A 157 17.95 3.70 1.16
N ALA A 158 16.84 4.06 0.54
CA ALA A 158 16.68 4.04 -0.91
C ALA A 158 17.49 5.11 -1.66
N GLN A 159 17.99 6.14 -0.96
CA GLN A 159 18.76 7.25 -1.55
C GLN A 159 20.27 7.00 -1.57
N LYS A 160 20.73 5.95 -0.90
CA LYS A 160 22.13 5.53 -0.89
C LYS A 160 22.46 4.70 -2.13
#